data_6efc0c50a5b1e5d265c8232950a1959a
#
_entry.id   6efc0c50a5b1e5d265c8232950a1959a
#
_cell.length_a   1.000
_cell.length_b   1.000
_cell.length_c   1.000
_cell.angle_alpha   90.00
_cell.angle_beta   90.00
_cell.angle_gamma   90.00
#
_symmetry.space_group_name_H-M   'P 1'
#
loop_
_entity.id
_entity.type
_entity.pdbx_description
1 polymer ?
#
loop_
_entity_poly.entity_id
_entity_poly.type
_entity_poly.pdbx_seq_one_letter_code
_entity_poly.pdbx_strand_id
1 'polypeptide(L)'
;MKNLSSSLIFSLVTFSILGQQISQIGSDFDNCGGTPAYGLYDYSQSAMLYLASELEGVGISAGNSITAIEFQFNSWESGYELNNQTIKISHVAESSLPNPGLPDYSSLTISNTTTVKDEFDFRGFTGITWGQFDFDTPFVWDGTSNILVTWENRDGSWISGYGWLEGRDLSNRCHVWYKDDNYPTASSSEDRYLPNIKLHTSFNPLPITLNSFTGELLSGLGNSIQLDWSTASEKDNNYFTLWRSFDGQTWEDITKLTGAGNSNELLTYEYIDRNIILPSIENNTIYYRLSQTDYDGTTEFFQIIPVEIQAAKTHVVRRTNLMGQQVDQNHKGLVIETWNNGVTTKIYNK
;
A
#
# COMPACT_ATOMS: atom_id res chain seq x y z
N MET A 1 -0.03 50.74 34.15
CA MET A 1 0.23 50.42 32.74
C MET A 1 0.87 49.05 32.72
N LYS A 2 0.08 48.01 32.46
CA LYS A 2 0.53 46.62 32.30
C LYS A 2 0.48 46.28 30.82
N ASN A 3 1.64 46.07 30.21
CA ASN A 3 1.75 45.62 28.83
C ASN A 3 1.34 44.15 28.74
N LEU A 4 0.23 43.89 28.03
CA LEU A 4 -0.08 42.54 27.53
C LEU A 4 0.69 42.34 26.21
N SER A 5 1.68 41.47 26.21
CA SER A 5 2.27 40.92 24.99
C SER A 5 1.40 39.76 24.50
N SER A 6 0.67 39.98 23.41
CA SER A 6 -0.03 38.87 22.74
C SER A 6 0.94 38.11 21.85
N SER A 7 1.28 36.90 22.26
CA SER A 7 2.00 35.93 21.41
C SER A 7 1.06 35.38 20.36
N LEU A 8 1.28 35.76 19.10
CA LEU A 8 0.65 35.11 17.95
C LEU A 8 1.34 33.76 17.77
N ILE A 9 0.64 32.69 18.10
CA ILE A 9 1.05 31.33 17.75
C ILE A 9 0.68 31.13 16.26
N PHE A 10 1.70 31.22 15.40
CA PHE A 10 1.57 30.75 14.02
C PHE A 10 1.54 29.23 14.04
N SER A 11 0.35 28.65 13.88
CA SER A 11 0.20 27.24 13.55
C SER A 11 0.70 27.04 12.12
N LEU A 12 1.88 26.45 11.99
CA LEU A 12 2.40 25.99 10.70
C LEU A 12 1.56 24.76 10.31
N VAL A 13 0.55 24.96 9.48
CA VAL A 13 -0.12 23.84 8.80
C VAL A 13 0.87 23.34 7.75
N THR A 14 1.63 22.33 8.09
CA THR A 14 2.39 21.57 7.10
C THR A 14 1.39 20.77 6.28
N PHE A 15 1.05 21.26 5.10
CA PHE A 15 0.49 20.43 4.05
C PHE A 15 1.56 19.40 3.71
N SER A 16 1.38 18.15 4.13
CA SER A 16 2.11 17.01 3.58
C SER A 16 1.62 16.87 2.13
N ILE A 17 2.37 17.44 1.19
CA ILE A 17 2.27 17.07 -0.22
C ILE A 17 2.59 15.59 -0.21
N LEU A 18 1.68 14.74 -0.70
CA LEU A 18 1.91 13.33 -1.03
C LEU A 18 3.28 13.27 -1.70
N GLY A 19 4.27 12.67 -1.01
CA GLY A 19 5.66 12.79 -1.39
C GLY A 19 5.92 12.02 -2.67
N GLN A 20 6.04 12.72 -3.79
CA GLN A 20 6.63 12.16 -4.99
C GLN A 20 8.11 11.95 -4.70
N GLN A 21 8.56 10.69 -4.78
CA GLN A 21 9.98 10.34 -4.70
C GLN A 21 10.54 10.23 -6.12
N ILE A 22 11.73 10.79 -6.34
CA ILE A 22 12.48 10.61 -7.59
C ILE A 22 13.71 9.78 -7.26
N SER A 23 13.79 8.60 -7.87
CA SER A 23 14.84 7.61 -7.64
C SER A 23 15.65 7.41 -8.92
N GLN A 24 16.97 7.58 -8.86
CA GLN A 24 17.84 7.45 -10.01
C GLN A 24 18.55 6.10 -10.04
N ILE A 25 18.51 5.41 -11.19
CA ILE A 25 19.25 4.17 -11.47
C ILE A 25 20.27 4.45 -12.58
N GLY A 26 21.54 4.30 -12.22
CA GLY A 26 22.66 4.59 -13.13
C GLY A 26 23.14 6.03 -13.07
N SER A 27 24.44 6.20 -13.33
CA SER A 27 25.11 7.53 -13.32
C SER A 27 26.32 7.60 -14.25
N ASP A 28 26.55 6.54 -15.04
CA ASP A 28 27.70 6.47 -15.96
C ASP A 28 27.42 7.28 -17.22
N PHE A 29 28.46 7.52 -17.99
CA PHE A 29 28.42 8.36 -19.20
C PHE A 29 28.81 7.56 -20.45
N ASP A 30 28.41 6.29 -20.51
CA ASP A 30 28.58 5.49 -21.72
C ASP A 30 27.44 5.76 -22.70
N ASN A 31 27.77 5.89 -23.96
CA ASN A 31 26.81 6.25 -25.01
C ASN A 31 25.91 5.07 -25.38
N CYS A 32 24.61 5.20 -25.11
CA CYS A 32 23.56 4.25 -25.47
C CYS A 32 23.01 4.62 -26.87
N GLY A 33 23.71 4.26 -27.93
CA GLY A 33 23.25 4.52 -29.31
C GLY A 33 22.00 3.71 -29.65
N GLY A 34 21.00 4.40 -30.19
CA GLY A 34 19.76 3.74 -30.64
C GLY A 34 18.66 3.57 -29.61
N THR A 35 18.91 3.91 -28.35
CA THR A 35 17.89 3.92 -27.31
C THR A 35 17.53 5.35 -26.88
N PRO A 36 16.29 5.61 -26.40
CA PRO A 36 15.17 4.69 -26.28
C PRO A 36 14.47 4.45 -27.62
N ALA A 37 14.64 5.35 -28.60
CA ALA A 37 14.05 5.30 -29.91
C ALA A 37 15.12 5.56 -30.99
N TYR A 38 15.31 4.60 -31.88
CA TYR A 38 16.31 4.72 -32.95
C TYR A 38 15.74 5.45 -34.18
N GLY A 39 15.81 6.77 -34.18
CA GLY A 39 15.19 7.62 -35.19
C GLY A 39 15.83 7.61 -36.58
N LEU A 40 16.96 6.92 -36.81
CA LEU A 40 17.53 6.74 -38.15
C LEU A 40 16.74 5.79 -39.04
N TYR A 41 15.75 5.09 -38.50
CA TYR A 41 14.87 4.16 -39.19
C TYR A 41 13.41 4.55 -38.96
N ASP A 42 12.57 4.22 -39.94
CA ASP A 42 11.14 4.51 -39.88
C ASP A 42 10.47 3.92 -38.65
N TYR A 43 10.95 2.75 -38.17
CA TYR A 43 10.45 2.02 -37.05
C TYR A 43 11.59 1.49 -36.17
N SER A 44 11.38 1.55 -34.84
CA SER A 44 12.30 0.90 -33.91
C SER A 44 11.59 0.45 -32.64
N GLN A 45 12.21 -0.48 -31.94
CA GLN A 45 11.79 -0.88 -30.60
C GLN A 45 13.02 -1.07 -29.75
N SER A 46 13.01 -0.57 -28.53
CA SER A 46 14.02 -0.88 -27.52
C SER A 46 13.43 -1.61 -26.34
N ALA A 47 14.24 -2.43 -25.69
CA ALA A 47 13.90 -3.12 -24.46
C ALA A 47 15.02 -2.95 -23.45
N MET A 48 14.69 -2.47 -22.28
CA MET A 48 15.62 -2.07 -21.24
C MET A 48 15.21 -2.76 -19.94
N LEU A 49 16.08 -3.64 -19.43
CA LEU A 49 15.80 -4.47 -18.26
C LEU A 49 16.49 -3.89 -17.01
N TYR A 50 15.71 -3.51 -16.01
CA TYR A 50 16.17 -3.06 -14.69
C TYR A 50 15.80 -4.10 -13.63
N LEU A 51 16.78 -4.43 -12.76
CA LEU A 51 16.58 -5.48 -11.76
C LEU A 51 15.80 -4.97 -10.53
N ALA A 52 15.06 -5.87 -9.89
CA ALA A 52 14.40 -5.60 -8.62
C ALA A 52 15.36 -5.04 -7.57
N SER A 53 16.57 -5.61 -7.48
CA SER A 53 17.60 -5.13 -6.55
C SER A 53 18.10 -3.70 -6.85
N GLU A 54 17.99 -3.23 -8.10
CA GLU A 54 18.32 -1.84 -8.45
C GLU A 54 17.20 -0.90 -8.02
N LEU A 55 15.94 -1.32 -8.14
CA LEU A 55 14.78 -0.55 -7.67
C LEU A 55 14.80 -0.44 -6.13
N GLU A 56 14.98 -1.57 -5.44
CA GLU A 56 15.11 -1.59 -3.97
C GLU A 56 16.30 -0.75 -3.50
N GLY A 57 17.44 -0.85 -4.18
CA GLY A 57 18.67 -0.11 -3.86
C GLY A 57 18.51 1.41 -3.91
N VAL A 58 17.53 1.92 -4.65
CA VAL A 58 17.19 3.35 -4.73
C VAL A 58 15.93 3.72 -3.96
N GLY A 59 15.41 2.80 -3.11
CA GLY A 59 14.32 3.05 -2.17
C GLY A 59 12.92 2.89 -2.76
N ILE A 60 12.76 2.25 -3.92
CA ILE A 60 11.44 1.90 -4.46
C ILE A 60 10.98 0.61 -3.77
N SER A 61 9.76 0.60 -3.23
CA SER A 61 9.18 -0.51 -2.48
C SER A 61 7.98 -1.13 -3.19
N ALA A 62 7.61 -2.34 -2.76
CA ALA A 62 6.39 -3.01 -3.24
C ALA A 62 5.17 -2.08 -3.11
N GLY A 63 4.32 -2.09 -4.14
CA GLY A 63 3.12 -1.25 -4.18
C GLY A 63 3.35 0.21 -4.58
N ASN A 64 4.62 0.67 -4.73
CA ASN A 64 4.84 2.00 -5.27
C ASN A 64 4.33 2.09 -6.71
N SER A 65 3.60 3.15 -7.01
CA SER A 65 3.20 3.49 -8.37
C SER A 65 4.28 4.32 -9.03
N ILE A 66 4.84 3.83 -10.13
CA ILE A 66 5.72 4.61 -11.00
C ILE A 66 4.82 5.45 -11.91
N THR A 67 4.98 6.77 -11.84
CA THR A 67 4.11 7.76 -12.51
C THR A 67 4.80 8.50 -13.65
N ALA A 68 6.14 8.45 -13.71
CA ALA A 68 6.92 8.99 -14.81
C ALA A 68 8.29 8.30 -14.86
N ILE A 69 8.92 8.37 -16.04
CA ILE A 69 10.30 7.98 -16.26
C ILE A 69 11.07 9.15 -16.88
N GLU A 70 12.31 9.35 -16.45
CA GLU A 70 13.23 10.25 -17.12
C GLU A 70 14.39 9.45 -17.72
N PHE A 71 14.84 9.85 -18.89
CA PHE A 71 16.07 9.37 -19.51
C PHE A 71 17.11 10.49 -19.57
N GLN A 72 18.39 10.15 -19.39
CA GLN A 72 19.49 11.11 -19.49
C GLN A 72 19.96 11.23 -20.96
N PHE A 73 19.51 12.28 -21.63
CA PHE A 73 19.90 12.58 -23.00
C PHE A 73 21.25 13.26 -23.05
N ASN A 74 22.04 12.92 -24.09
CA ASN A 74 23.23 13.64 -24.50
C ASN A 74 23.13 13.86 -26.01
N SER A 75 22.51 14.94 -26.43
CA SER A 75 22.28 15.23 -27.84
C SER A 75 22.90 16.57 -28.24
N TRP A 76 23.57 16.56 -29.34
CA TRP A 76 24.13 17.77 -29.96
C TRP A 76 23.14 18.47 -30.91
N GLU A 77 22.07 17.77 -31.29
CA GLU A 77 21.09 18.26 -32.25
C GLU A 77 19.79 18.69 -31.59
N SER A 78 19.27 19.82 -32.02
CA SER A 78 18.01 20.35 -31.56
C SER A 78 16.94 20.18 -32.63
N GLY A 79 15.72 19.84 -32.16
CA GLY A 79 14.52 20.02 -33.00
C GLY A 79 14.14 18.81 -33.86
N TYR A 80 14.68 17.62 -33.59
CA TYR A 80 14.09 16.41 -34.16
C TYR A 80 12.79 16.06 -33.44
N GLU A 81 11.86 15.53 -34.18
CA GLU A 81 10.53 15.10 -33.69
C GLU A 81 10.29 13.68 -34.17
N LEU A 82 9.87 12.81 -33.25
CA LEU A 82 9.39 11.46 -33.48
C LEU A 82 7.94 11.39 -33.09
N ASN A 83 7.07 11.03 -34.03
CA ASN A 83 5.64 10.93 -33.77
C ASN A 83 5.26 9.48 -33.41
N ASN A 84 4.10 9.28 -32.84
CA ASN A 84 3.52 7.97 -32.58
C ASN A 84 4.45 7.03 -31.80
N GLN A 85 4.88 7.50 -30.62
CA GLN A 85 5.72 6.75 -29.69
C GLN A 85 4.88 6.07 -28.63
N THR A 86 5.32 4.91 -28.13
CA THR A 86 4.64 4.19 -27.04
C THR A 86 5.65 3.65 -26.03
N ILE A 87 5.37 3.80 -24.74
CA ILE A 87 6.17 3.22 -23.65
C ILE A 87 5.33 2.19 -22.92
N LYS A 88 5.92 1.00 -22.69
CA LYS A 88 5.30 -0.06 -21.89
C LYS A 88 6.26 -0.51 -20.79
N ILE A 89 5.72 -0.92 -19.67
CA ILE A 89 6.49 -1.54 -18.58
C ILE A 89 5.85 -2.88 -18.24
N SER A 90 6.69 -3.89 -18.03
CA SER A 90 6.26 -5.24 -17.68
C SER A 90 7.06 -5.77 -16.50
N HIS A 91 6.43 -6.60 -15.66
CA HIS A 91 7.14 -7.44 -14.71
C HIS A 91 7.77 -8.64 -15.43
N VAL A 92 9.04 -8.92 -15.14
CA VAL A 92 9.74 -10.08 -15.71
C VAL A 92 10.56 -10.81 -14.63
N ALA A 93 10.65 -12.13 -14.76
CA ALA A 93 11.39 -12.95 -13.80
C ALA A 93 12.91 -12.99 -14.12
N GLU A 94 13.27 -12.92 -15.38
CA GLU A 94 14.64 -13.06 -15.85
C GLU A 94 15.48 -11.81 -15.53
N SER A 95 16.77 -12.05 -15.21
CA SER A 95 17.75 -11.01 -14.91
C SER A 95 18.61 -10.61 -16.12
N SER A 96 18.36 -11.20 -17.28
CA SER A 96 19.02 -10.89 -18.54
C SER A 96 18.08 -11.10 -19.72
N LEU A 97 18.23 -10.30 -20.75
CA LEU A 97 17.52 -10.48 -22.01
C LEU A 97 18.09 -11.69 -22.78
N PRO A 98 17.26 -12.44 -23.54
CA PRO A 98 17.74 -13.53 -24.35
C PRO A 98 18.69 -13.01 -25.42
N ASN A 99 19.56 -13.90 -25.94
CA ASN A 99 20.55 -13.55 -26.95
C ASN A 99 19.87 -12.91 -28.18
N PRO A 100 20.41 -11.83 -28.74
CA PRO A 100 19.80 -11.08 -29.82
C PRO A 100 19.51 -11.94 -31.06
N GLY A 101 18.28 -11.83 -31.56
CA GLY A 101 17.83 -12.60 -32.72
C GLY A 101 16.32 -12.72 -32.87
N LEU A 102 15.57 -12.52 -31.78
CA LEU A 102 14.10 -12.62 -31.78
C LEU A 102 13.48 -11.40 -31.10
N PRO A 103 12.67 -10.60 -31.80
CA PRO A 103 11.93 -9.50 -31.20
C PRO A 103 10.75 -9.97 -30.36
N ASP A 104 10.46 -11.26 -30.37
CA ASP A 104 9.46 -11.82 -29.47
C ASP A 104 10.14 -12.16 -28.16
N TYR A 105 9.70 -11.52 -27.09
CA TYR A 105 10.08 -11.86 -25.73
C TYR A 105 9.40 -13.14 -25.22
N SER A 106 9.01 -14.05 -26.14
CA SER A 106 8.29 -15.30 -25.82
C SER A 106 9.10 -16.23 -24.89
N SER A 107 10.42 -16.02 -24.81
CA SER A 107 11.28 -16.74 -23.86
C SER A 107 11.34 -16.10 -22.48
N LEU A 108 10.80 -14.90 -22.29
CA LEU A 108 10.71 -14.23 -20.99
C LEU A 108 9.40 -14.56 -20.31
N THR A 109 9.46 -14.72 -18.99
CA THR A 109 8.28 -14.84 -18.15
C THR A 109 7.75 -13.44 -17.83
N ILE A 110 6.92 -12.93 -18.75
CA ILE A 110 6.34 -11.59 -18.65
C ILE A 110 4.97 -11.67 -17.98
N SER A 111 4.74 -10.80 -17.01
CA SER A 111 3.42 -10.60 -16.39
C SER A 111 3.11 -9.11 -16.26
N ASN A 112 1.82 -8.79 -16.16
CA ASN A 112 1.34 -7.43 -15.87
C ASN A 112 1.96 -6.34 -16.76
N THR A 113 1.92 -6.50 -18.08
CA THR A 113 2.34 -5.45 -19.00
C THR A 113 1.34 -4.28 -18.98
N THR A 114 1.84 -3.09 -18.72
CA THR A 114 1.07 -1.84 -18.76
C THR A 114 1.61 -0.95 -19.87
N THR A 115 0.75 -0.49 -20.76
CA THR A 115 1.06 0.64 -21.62
C THR A 115 0.97 1.90 -20.78
N VAL A 116 2.11 2.44 -20.39
CA VAL A 116 2.20 3.57 -19.46
C VAL A 116 2.04 4.91 -20.14
N LYS A 117 2.45 4.98 -21.40
CA LYS A 117 2.27 6.17 -22.26
C LYS A 117 2.07 5.71 -23.69
N ASP A 118 1.02 6.20 -24.38
CA ASP A 118 0.65 5.74 -25.71
C ASP A 118 0.50 6.88 -26.70
N GLU A 119 0.83 6.60 -27.97
CA GLU A 119 0.63 7.47 -29.14
C GLU A 119 1.05 8.94 -28.91
N PHE A 120 2.22 9.16 -28.28
CA PHE A 120 2.71 10.50 -28.01
C PHE A 120 3.80 10.93 -29.00
N ASP A 121 3.92 12.24 -29.18
CA ASP A 121 4.99 12.83 -29.99
C ASP A 121 6.14 13.26 -29.06
N PHE A 122 7.34 12.93 -29.49
CA PHE A 122 8.57 13.20 -28.76
C PHE A 122 9.42 14.22 -29.50
N ARG A 123 9.77 15.31 -28.82
CA ARG A 123 10.78 16.26 -29.30
C ARG A 123 12.08 16.06 -28.58
N GLY A 124 13.15 15.93 -29.37
CA GLY A 124 14.49 15.72 -28.83
C GLY A 124 14.98 16.85 -27.95
N PHE A 125 15.71 16.47 -26.94
CA PHE A 125 16.38 17.37 -26.01
C PHE A 125 17.78 17.74 -26.51
N THR A 126 18.27 18.95 -26.21
CA THR A 126 19.62 19.40 -26.54
C THR A 126 20.52 19.41 -25.32
N GLY A 127 21.76 19.00 -25.51
CA GLY A 127 22.78 18.92 -24.47
C GLY A 127 22.57 17.72 -23.54
N ILE A 128 23.32 17.69 -22.43
CA ILE A 128 23.15 16.67 -21.39
C ILE A 128 22.01 17.13 -20.49
N THR A 129 20.88 16.43 -20.56
CA THR A 129 19.68 16.78 -19.81
C THR A 129 18.82 15.55 -19.53
N TRP A 130 17.98 15.65 -18.50
CA TRP A 130 16.96 14.66 -18.19
C TRP A 130 15.66 15.01 -18.91
N GLY A 131 15.18 14.11 -19.73
CA GLY A 131 13.88 14.22 -20.41
C GLY A 131 12.83 13.39 -19.69
N GLN A 132 11.77 14.04 -19.20
CA GLN A 132 10.71 13.41 -18.43
C GLN A 132 9.55 13.02 -19.33
N PHE A 133 9.01 11.83 -19.08
CA PHE A 133 7.82 11.26 -19.70
C PHE A 133 6.82 10.87 -18.62
N ASP A 134 5.81 11.71 -18.44
CA ASP A 134 4.71 11.45 -17.50
C ASP A 134 3.83 10.34 -18.07
N PHE A 135 3.41 9.41 -17.20
CA PHE A 135 2.60 8.28 -17.60
C PHE A 135 1.10 8.63 -17.62
N ASP A 136 0.41 8.18 -18.63
CA ASP A 136 -1.05 8.25 -18.73
C ASP A 136 -1.70 7.20 -17.81
N THR A 137 -1.01 6.06 -17.64
CA THR A 137 -1.39 4.98 -16.72
C THR A 137 -0.21 4.62 -15.83
N PRO A 138 -0.27 4.83 -14.52
CA PRO A 138 0.79 4.45 -13.59
C PRO A 138 1.07 2.95 -13.62
N PHE A 139 2.35 2.58 -13.41
CA PHE A 139 2.77 1.19 -13.27
C PHE A 139 3.04 0.88 -11.80
N VAL A 140 2.34 -0.10 -11.24
CA VAL A 140 2.53 -0.54 -9.84
C VAL A 140 3.57 -1.65 -9.80
N TRP A 141 4.69 -1.42 -9.09
CA TRP A 141 5.71 -2.45 -8.91
C TRP A 141 5.34 -3.43 -7.81
N ASP A 142 5.54 -4.74 -8.07
CA ASP A 142 5.17 -5.82 -7.14
C ASP A 142 6.20 -6.05 -6.00
N GLY A 143 7.35 -5.39 -6.05
CA GLY A 143 8.41 -5.50 -5.04
C GLY A 143 9.35 -6.69 -5.22
N THR A 144 9.16 -7.54 -6.22
CA THR A 144 9.96 -8.76 -6.41
C THR A 144 10.44 -8.98 -7.84
N SER A 145 9.65 -8.60 -8.83
CA SER A 145 9.97 -8.79 -10.24
C SER A 145 10.94 -7.72 -10.74
N ASN A 146 11.79 -8.08 -11.68
CA ASN A 146 12.50 -7.11 -12.51
C ASN A 146 11.50 -6.37 -13.40
N ILE A 147 11.85 -5.17 -13.87
CA ILE A 147 11.02 -4.43 -14.82
C ILE A 147 11.68 -4.38 -16.19
N LEU A 148 10.86 -4.64 -17.21
CA LEU A 148 11.21 -4.46 -18.61
C LEU A 148 10.53 -3.20 -19.13
N VAL A 149 11.31 -2.17 -19.44
CA VAL A 149 10.83 -0.96 -20.10
C VAL A 149 11.00 -1.15 -21.59
N THR A 150 9.92 -1.07 -22.35
CA THR A 150 9.96 -1.11 -23.81
C THR A 150 9.51 0.22 -24.39
N TRP A 151 10.24 0.70 -25.40
CA TRP A 151 9.88 1.89 -26.16
C TRP A 151 9.68 1.51 -27.61
N GLU A 152 8.52 1.81 -28.16
CA GLU A 152 8.15 1.55 -29.54
C GLU A 152 8.14 2.87 -30.32
N ASN A 153 8.97 2.97 -31.37
CA ASN A 153 8.90 4.04 -32.36
C ASN A 153 8.10 3.55 -33.56
N ARG A 154 6.95 4.18 -33.81
CA ARG A 154 6.03 3.85 -34.92
C ARG A 154 5.80 5.06 -35.83
N ASP A 155 6.75 5.98 -35.91
CA ASP A 155 6.68 7.23 -36.70
C ASP A 155 6.39 6.94 -38.17
N GLY A 156 7.06 5.95 -38.75
CA GLY A 156 6.94 5.64 -40.20
C GLY A 156 7.80 6.55 -41.08
N SER A 157 8.68 7.37 -40.47
CA SER A 157 9.65 8.21 -41.15
C SER A 157 10.95 8.30 -40.37
N TRP A 158 12.08 8.33 -41.07
CA TRP A 158 13.40 8.48 -40.46
C TRP A 158 13.76 9.96 -40.31
N ILE A 159 14.63 10.23 -39.33
CA ILE A 159 15.22 11.56 -39.07
C ILE A 159 16.73 11.50 -39.10
N SER A 160 17.36 12.57 -39.58
CA SER A 160 18.83 12.61 -39.74
C SER A 160 19.61 12.89 -38.45
N GLY A 161 18.91 13.34 -37.41
CA GLY A 161 19.50 13.62 -36.11
C GLY A 161 18.62 13.10 -35.01
N TYR A 162 19.13 12.18 -34.23
CA TYR A 162 18.44 11.69 -33.03
C TYR A 162 19.42 11.76 -31.85
N GLY A 163 18.85 11.96 -30.66
CA GLY A 163 19.63 11.98 -29.43
C GLY A 163 20.01 10.57 -28.98
N TRP A 164 21.16 10.48 -28.40
CA TRP A 164 21.58 9.29 -27.67
C TRP A 164 21.36 9.49 -26.15
N LEU A 165 21.35 8.39 -25.43
CA LEU A 165 21.26 8.41 -24.00
C LEU A 165 22.62 8.14 -23.35
N GLU A 166 22.81 8.66 -22.17
CA GLU A 166 23.86 8.21 -21.25
C GLU A 166 23.43 6.96 -20.50
N GLY A 167 24.35 6.04 -20.26
CA GLY A 167 24.06 4.79 -19.59
C GLY A 167 25.25 4.05 -19.07
N ARG A 168 25.07 2.79 -18.77
CA ARG A 168 26.03 1.87 -18.15
C ARG A 168 26.37 0.72 -19.08
N ASP A 169 27.65 0.31 -19.14
CA ASP A 169 28.08 -0.89 -19.88
C ASP A 169 27.61 -2.17 -19.17
N LEU A 170 26.46 -2.71 -19.60
CA LEU A 170 25.84 -3.91 -19.06
C LEU A 170 25.34 -4.82 -20.18
N SER A 171 26.02 -5.93 -20.41
CA SER A 171 25.64 -6.91 -21.43
C SER A 171 24.29 -7.57 -21.14
N ASN A 172 23.52 -7.84 -22.18
CA ASN A 172 22.21 -8.53 -22.12
C ASN A 172 21.15 -7.82 -21.25
N ARG A 173 21.24 -6.48 -21.13
CA ARG A 173 20.29 -5.69 -20.36
C ARG A 173 19.50 -4.71 -21.22
N CYS A 174 20.00 -4.43 -22.46
CA CYS A 174 19.34 -3.57 -23.41
C CYS A 174 19.44 -4.16 -24.83
N HIS A 175 18.31 -4.15 -25.55
CA HIS A 175 18.25 -4.53 -26.94
C HIS A 175 17.51 -3.47 -27.76
N VAL A 176 17.93 -3.30 -29.04
CA VAL A 176 17.29 -2.39 -30.00
C VAL A 176 16.99 -3.14 -31.28
N TRP A 177 15.79 -3.02 -31.80
CA TRP A 177 15.36 -3.48 -33.14
C TRP A 177 14.95 -2.29 -33.96
N TYR A 178 15.31 -2.29 -35.23
CA TYR A 178 14.98 -1.19 -36.13
C TYR A 178 14.85 -1.68 -37.58
N LYS A 179 14.01 -0.99 -38.34
CA LYS A 179 13.74 -1.32 -39.73
C LYS A 179 13.08 -0.15 -40.48
N ASP A 180 13.34 -0.08 -41.78
CA ASP A 180 12.55 0.75 -42.69
C ASP A 180 11.33 0.00 -43.22
N ASP A 181 10.36 0.73 -43.72
CA ASP A 181 9.13 0.29 -44.40
C ASP A 181 8.11 -0.46 -43.51
N ASN A 182 8.49 -1.14 -42.47
CA ASN A 182 7.58 -1.82 -41.57
C ASN A 182 8.15 -2.03 -40.18
N TYR A 183 7.27 -2.16 -39.18
CA TYR A 183 7.67 -2.38 -37.80
C TYR A 183 8.51 -3.66 -37.66
N PRO A 184 9.63 -3.64 -36.91
CA PRO A 184 10.56 -4.76 -36.84
C PRO A 184 9.94 -5.97 -36.16
N THR A 185 9.96 -7.10 -36.86
CA THR A 185 9.49 -8.40 -36.34
C THR A 185 10.65 -9.40 -36.16
N ALA A 186 11.82 -9.09 -36.69
CA ALA A 186 13.02 -9.91 -36.62
C ALA A 186 14.29 -9.07 -36.90
N SER A 187 15.37 -9.44 -36.27
CA SER A 187 16.69 -8.84 -36.21
C SER A 187 16.87 -7.73 -35.18
N SER A 188 17.86 -7.90 -34.33
CA SER A 188 18.25 -6.95 -33.29
C SER A 188 19.74 -6.74 -33.36
N SER A 189 20.19 -5.59 -32.92
CA SER A 189 21.54 -5.43 -32.42
C SER A 189 21.46 -5.45 -30.88
N GLU A 190 22.33 -6.18 -30.22
CA GLU A 190 22.56 -6.00 -28.80
C GLU A 190 23.12 -4.59 -28.59
N ASP A 191 22.42 -3.80 -27.77
CA ASP A 191 23.04 -2.63 -27.19
C ASP A 191 23.48 -3.03 -25.78
N ARG A 192 24.80 -2.98 -25.55
CA ARG A 192 25.37 -3.35 -24.26
C ARG A 192 25.21 -2.28 -23.20
N TYR A 193 24.75 -1.10 -23.59
CA TYR A 193 24.61 0.05 -22.70
C TYR A 193 23.16 0.22 -22.27
N LEU A 194 22.93 0.05 -20.97
CA LEU A 194 21.62 0.26 -20.35
C LEU A 194 21.47 1.72 -19.96
N PRO A 195 20.45 2.45 -20.45
CA PRO A 195 20.25 3.86 -20.13
C PRO A 195 20.15 4.13 -18.63
N ASN A 196 20.71 5.29 -18.23
CA ASN A 196 20.42 5.87 -16.92
C ASN A 196 18.97 6.36 -16.90
N ILE A 197 18.24 6.05 -15.84
CA ILE A 197 16.85 6.50 -15.66
C ILE A 197 16.63 7.13 -14.31
N LYS A 198 15.62 7.98 -14.24
CA LYS A 198 14.95 8.33 -12.99
C LYS A 198 13.52 7.85 -13.05
N LEU A 199 13.05 7.27 -11.96
CA LEU A 199 11.68 6.85 -11.78
C LEU A 199 11.02 7.78 -10.77
N HIS A 200 9.92 8.40 -11.19
CA HIS A 200 9.05 9.15 -10.30
C HIS A 200 8.05 8.19 -9.69
N THR A 201 8.08 8.05 -8.39
CA THR A 201 7.13 7.19 -7.69
C THR A 201 6.21 8.00 -6.80
N SER A 202 4.95 7.68 -6.82
CA SER A 202 4.03 8.03 -5.77
C SER A 202 3.85 6.81 -4.87
N PHE A 203 3.83 7.02 -3.57
CA PHE A 203 3.33 5.99 -2.69
C PHE A 203 1.87 5.77 -3.08
N ASN A 204 1.58 4.58 -3.59
CA ASN A 204 0.24 4.05 -3.59
C ASN A 204 0.21 3.10 -2.40
N PRO A 205 -0.11 3.56 -1.20
CA PRO A 205 -0.17 2.65 -0.06
C PRO A 205 -1.18 1.58 -0.45
N LEU A 206 -0.79 0.32 -0.29
CA LEU A 206 -1.71 -0.81 -0.41
C LEU A 206 -2.96 -0.50 0.43
N PRO A 207 -4.15 -0.95 0.02
CA PRO A 207 -5.31 -0.93 0.88
C PRO A 207 -4.87 -1.44 2.26
N ILE A 208 -5.41 -0.89 3.34
CA ILE A 208 -5.00 -1.31 4.68
C ILE A 208 -4.94 -2.82 4.75
N THR A 209 -3.77 -3.31 5.10
CA THR A 209 -3.61 -4.71 5.47
C THR A 209 -3.67 -4.79 6.99
N LEU A 210 -4.88 -5.10 7.49
CA LEU A 210 -5.05 -5.43 8.90
C LEU A 210 -4.25 -6.70 9.18
N ASN A 211 -3.21 -6.58 10.00
CA ASN A 211 -2.35 -7.71 10.35
C ASN A 211 -2.96 -8.56 11.47
N SER A 212 -3.61 -7.91 12.45
CA SER A 212 -4.29 -8.59 13.56
C SER A 212 -5.43 -7.74 14.11
N PHE A 213 -6.47 -8.41 14.62
CA PHE A 213 -7.50 -7.82 15.48
C PHE A 213 -7.91 -8.87 16.50
N THR A 214 -7.71 -8.57 17.79
CA THR A 214 -7.94 -9.48 18.91
C THR A 214 -8.65 -8.79 20.05
N GLY A 215 -9.35 -9.56 20.88
CA GLY A 215 -9.99 -9.08 22.09
C GLY A 215 -9.78 -10.04 23.24
N GLU A 216 -9.43 -9.51 24.42
CA GLU A 216 -9.18 -10.30 25.62
C GLU A 216 -9.95 -9.73 26.83
N LEU A 217 -10.60 -10.61 27.62
CA LEU A 217 -11.25 -10.24 28.86
C LEU A 217 -10.22 -9.91 29.94
N LEU A 218 -10.27 -8.68 30.49
CA LEU A 218 -9.35 -8.25 31.54
C LEU A 218 -9.77 -8.77 32.91
N SER A 219 -8.94 -9.60 33.52
CA SER A 219 -9.16 -10.12 34.87
C SER A 219 -9.08 -9.01 35.92
N GLY A 220 -10.09 -8.92 36.81
CA GLY A 220 -10.07 -8.02 37.96
C GLY A 220 -10.55 -6.58 37.69
N LEU A 221 -10.90 -6.24 36.45
CA LEU A 221 -11.40 -4.91 36.06
C LEU A 221 -12.92 -4.92 35.71
N GLY A 222 -13.70 -5.82 36.31
CA GLY A 222 -15.08 -6.00 35.94
C GLY A 222 -15.20 -6.61 34.53
N ASN A 223 -16.36 -6.41 33.88
CA ASN A 223 -16.53 -6.82 32.49
C ASN A 223 -15.85 -5.78 31.57
N SER A 224 -14.55 -5.84 31.46
CA SER A 224 -13.75 -4.98 30.56
C SER A 224 -13.00 -5.85 29.58
N ILE A 225 -12.96 -5.43 28.30
CA ILE A 225 -12.29 -6.15 27.22
C ILE A 225 -11.24 -5.23 26.64
N GLN A 226 -10.00 -5.72 26.55
CA GLN A 226 -8.95 -5.10 25.78
C GLN A 226 -9.06 -5.53 24.33
N LEU A 227 -9.05 -4.58 23.44
CA LEU A 227 -9.07 -4.76 21.99
C LEU A 227 -7.75 -4.24 21.45
N ASP A 228 -7.01 -5.10 20.74
CA ASP A 228 -5.74 -4.79 20.15
C ASP A 228 -5.79 -5.07 18.65
N TRP A 229 -5.24 -4.17 17.84
CA TRP A 229 -5.08 -4.42 16.42
C TRP A 229 -3.78 -3.83 15.90
N SER A 230 -3.34 -4.36 14.78
CA SER A 230 -2.16 -3.87 14.08
C SER A 230 -2.41 -3.81 12.58
N THR A 231 -1.79 -2.82 11.94
CA THR A 231 -1.80 -2.63 10.50
C THR A 231 -0.40 -2.79 9.95
N ALA A 232 -0.24 -3.50 8.84
CA ALA A 232 1.03 -3.57 8.11
C ALA A 232 1.23 -2.35 7.21
N SER A 233 0.12 -1.74 6.77
CA SER A 233 0.11 -0.48 6.02
C SER A 233 -1.21 0.24 6.25
N GLU A 234 -1.22 1.57 6.08
CA GLU A 234 -2.42 2.41 6.09
C GLU A 234 -2.39 3.33 4.87
N LYS A 235 -3.56 3.50 4.24
CA LYS A 235 -3.75 4.42 3.12
C LYS A 235 -4.94 5.33 3.42
N ASP A 236 -4.69 6.65 3.32
CA ASP A 236 -5.70 7.70 3.47
C ASP A 236 -6.59 7.54 4.72
N ASN A 237 -6.12 6.73 5.70
CA ASN A 237 -6.86 6.39 6.91
C ASN A 237 -7.04 7.60 7.82
N ASN A 238 -8.25 8.13 7.85
CA ASN A 238 -8.61 9.22 8.74
C ASN A 238 -8.77 8.70 10.17
N TYR A 239 -9.58 7.64 10.35
CA TYR A 239 -9.79 7.03 11.66
C TYR A 239 -10.31 5.60 11.55
N PHE A 240 -10.04 4.83 12.63
CA PHE A 240 -10.69 3.55 12.91
C PHE A 240 -11.94 3.79 13.76
N THR A 241 -12.99 2.98 13.54
CA THR A 241 -14.14 2.86 14.43
C THR A 241 -14.22 1.45 14.98
N LEU A 242 -14.31 1.33 16.30
CA LEU A 242 -14.61 0.07 16.97
C LEU A 242 -16.12 -0.05 17.17
N TRP A 243 -16.65 -1.18 16.78
CA TRP A 243 -18.06 -1.54 16.88
C TRP A 243 -18.24 -2.71 17.84
N ARG A 244 -19.27 -2.67 18.65
CA ARG A 244 -19.68 -3.74 19.56
C ARG A 244 -21.08 -4.22 19.23
N SER A 245 -21.32 -5.53 19.42
CA SER A 245 -22.64 -6.14 19.30
C SER A 245 -22.82 -7.24 20.35
N PHE A 246 -24.02 -7.38 20.88
CA PHE A 246 -24.39 -8.45 21.80
C PHE A 246 -25.13 -9.61 21.11
N ASP A 247 -25.56 -9.43 19.86
CA ASP A 247 -26.35 -10.39 19.09
C ASP A 247 -25.69 -10.76 17.73
N GLY A 248 -24.58 -10.09 17.38
CA GLY A 248 -23.89 -10.22 16.09
C GLY A 248 -24.62 -9.55 14.92
N GLN A 249 -25.75 -8.88 15.16
CA GLN A 249 -26.58 -8.24 14.14
C GLN A 249 -26.72 -6.73 14.35
N THR A 250 -26.98 -6.32 15.58
CA THR A 250 -27.13 -4.91 15.95
C THR A 250 -25.80 -4.37 16.45
N TRP A 251 -25.27 -3.33 15.79
CA TRP A 251 -23.94 -2.78 16.06
C TRP A 251 -24.03 -1.36 16.60
N GLU A 252 -23.24 -1.07 17.63
CA GLU A 252 -23.02 0.29 18.15
C GLU A 252 -21.54 0.69 17.98
N ASP A 253 -21.26 1.92 17.59
CA ASP A 253 -19.93 2.48 17.61
C ASP A 253 -19.55 2.85 19.05
N ILE A 254 -18.46 2.26 19.55
CA ILE A 254 -18.03 2.48 20.95
C ILE A 254 -16.92 3.51 21.04
N THR A 255 -16.13 3.67 20.00
CA THR A 255 -15.06 4.68 19.93
C THR A 255 -14.54 4.86 18.52
N LYS A 256 -13.85 6.02 18.32
CA LYS A 256 -13.05 6.31 17.13
C LYS A 256 -11.63 6.67 17.53
N LEU A 257 -10.65 6.08 16.84
CA LEU A 257 -9.24 6.37 17.03
C LEU A 257 -8.66 6.90 15.72
N THR A 258 -7.88 7.97 15.81
CA THR A 258 -7.23 8.58 14.64
C THR A 258 -6.29 7.59 13.98
N GLY A 259 -6.40 7.43 12.66
CA GLY A 259 -5.47 6.64 11.85
C GLY A 259 -4.17 7.41 11.58
N ALA A 260 -3.18 6.74 11.01
CA ALA A 260 -1.91 7.36 10.65
C ALA A 260 -1.94 8.11 9.31
N GLY A 261 -3.09 8.12 8.63
CA GLY A 261 -3.19 8.64 7.27
C GLY A 261 -2.54 7.67 6.29
N ASN A 262 -1.26 7.85 6.02
CA ASN A 262 -0.47 6.98 5.16
C ASN A 262 0.73 6.42 5.93
N SER A 263 0.86 5.09 5.96
CA SER A 263 1.99 4.38 6.59
C SER A 263 2.26 3.06 5.89
N ASN A 264 3.54 2.72 5.74
CA ASN A 264 4.01 1.41 5.30
C ASN A 264 4.77 0.68 6.42
N GLU A 265 4.61 1.15 7.66
CA GLU A 265 5.20 0.54 8.83
C GLU A 265 4.15 -0.20 9.64
N LEU A 266 4.57 -1.22 10.39
CA LEU A 266 3.70 -1.92 11.33
C LEU A 266 3.31 -0.94 12.45
N LEU A 267 2.02 -0.63 12.51
CA LEU A 267 1.45 0.20 13.57
C LEU A 267 0.55 -0.65 14.47
N THR A 268 0.53 -0.31 15.74
CA THR A 268 -0.26 -1.01 16.76
C THR A 268 -1.17 -0.04 17.48
N TYR A 269 -2.39 -0.49 17.76
CA TYR A 269 -3.44 0.27 18.43
C TYR A 269 -4.06 -0.56 19.54
N GLU A 270 -4.53 0.11 20.58
CA GLU A 270 -5.21 -0.51 21.70
C GLU A 270 -6.43 0.30 22.17
N TYR A 271 -7.45 -0.38 22.67
CA TYR A 271 -8.59 0.23 23.32
C TYR A 271 -9.15 -0.70 24.39
N ILE A 272 -9.58 -0.14 25.52
CA ILE A 272 -10.24 -0.92 26.58
C ILE A 272 -11.72 -0.53 26.64
N ASP A 273 -12.59 -1.45 26.23
CA ASP A 273 -14.03 -1.35 26.43
C ASP A 273 -14.35 -1.70 27.88
N ARG A 274 -14.85 -0.73 28.63
CA ARG A 274 -15.02 -0.82 30.11
C ARG A 274 -16.48 -0.89 30.51
N ASN A 275 -16.72 -1.52 31.69
CA ASN A 275 -18.02 -1.53 32.36
C ASN A 275 -19.15 -2.07 31.46
N ILE A 276 -18.87 -3.15 30.74
CA ILE A 276 -19.83 -3.76 29.82
C ILE A 276 -20.98 -4.38 30.62
N ILE A 277 -22.19 -3.95 30.29
CA ILE A 277 -23.41 -4.50 30.89
C ILE A 277 -24.02 -5.49 29.89
N LEU A 278 -23.98 -6.78 30.23
CA LEU A 278 -24.60 -7.83 29.41
C LEU A 278 -26.11 -7.73 29.44
N PRO A 279 -26.81 -7.81 28.30
CA PRO A 279 -28.29 -7.73 28.23
C PRO A 279 -29.00 -8.95 28.81
N SER A 280 -28.32 -10.11 28.87
CA SER A 280 -28.85 -11.33 29.52
C SER A 280 -27.70 -12.20 30.04
N ILE A 281 -28.06 -13.10 31.01
CA ILE A 281 -27.11 -14.05 31.62
C ILE A 281 -26.81 -15.24 30.67
N GLU A 282 -27.65 -15.44 29.65
CA GLU A 282 -27.54 -16.58 28.73
C GLU A 282 -26.58 -16.32 27.58
N ASN A 283 -26.34 -15.07 27.26
CA ASN A 283 -25.43 -14.72 26.18
C ASN A 283 -24.11 -14.17 26.74
N ASN A 284 -23.08 -15.02 26.74
CA ASN A 284 -21.75 -14.70 27.29
C ASN A 284 -20.76 -14.24 26.20
N THR A 285 -21.22 -14.07 24.97
CA THR A 285 -20.36 -13.69 23.86
C THR A 285 -20.67 -12.26 23.44
N ILE A 286 -19.61 -11.45 23.33
CA ILE A 286 -19.67 -10.12 22.75
C ILE A 286 -18.90 -10.16 21.43
N TYR A 287 -19.49 -9.55 20.43
CA TYR A 287 -18.87 -9.46 19.11
C TYR A 287 -18.29 -8.06 18.91
N TYR A 288 -17.08 -8.01 18.38
CA TYR A 288 -16.42 -6.78 17.99
C TYR A 288 -16.10 -6.79 16.51
N ARG A 289 -16.15 -5.62 15.92
CA ARG A 289 -15.75 -5.38 14.54
C ARG A 289 -14.99 -4.06 14.47
N LEU A 290 -13.96 -4.02 13.67
CA LEU A 290 -13.22 -2.82 13.33
C LEU A 290 -13.66 -2.32 11.95
N SER A 291 -13.74 -1.02 11.75
CA SER A 291 -13.79 -0.40 10.43
C SER A 291 -12.79 0.74 10.34
N GLN A 292 -12.34 0.99 9.14
CA GLN A 292 -11.56 2.16 8.78
C GLN A 292 -12.44 3.12 7.98
N THR A 293 -12.22 4.43 8.15
CA THR A 293 -12.80 5.47 7.30
C THR A 293 -11.70 6.37 6.78
N ASP A 294 -11.65 6.51 5.48
CA ASP A 294 -10.68 7.33 4.78
C ASP A 294 -11.05 8.82 4.80
N TYR A 295 -10.13 9.71 4.41
CA TYR A 295 -10.39 11.15 4.36
C TYR A 295 -11.50 11.55 3.38
N ASP A 296 -11.80 10.71 2.38
CA ASP A 296 -12.90 10.92 1.44
C ASP A 296 -14.26 10.42 1.97
N GLY A 297 -14.27 9.76 3.15
CA GLY A 297 -15.45 9.20 3.79
C GLY A 297 -15.75 7.75 3.41
N THR A 298 -14.97 7.13 2.53
CA THR A 298 -15.09 5.69 2.21
C THR A 298 -14.81 4.88 3.45
N THR A 299 -15.66 3.89 3.75
CA THR A 299 -15.53 3.05 4.95
C THR A 299 -15.41 1.58 4.57
N GLU A 300 -14.37 0.92 5.07
CA GLU A 300 -14.14 -0.52 4.96
C GLU A 300 -14.32 -1.19 6.31
N PHE A 301 -15.00 -2.35 6.32
CA PHE A 301 -15.22 -3.16 7.53
C PHE A 301 -14.36 -4.41 7.49
N PHE A 302 -13.73 -4.71 8.62
CA PHE A 302 -12.91 -5.91 8.80
C PHE A 302 -13.70 -7.06 9.43
N GLN A 303 -13.00 -8.16 9.69
CA GLN A 303 -13.59 -9.36 10.25
C GLN A 303 -14.20 -9.12 11.65
N ILE A 304 -15.23 -9.88 11.97
CA ILE A 304 -15.85 -9.90 13.30
C ILE A 304 -15.08 -10.88 14.19
N ILE A 305 -14.78 -10.46 15.41
CA ILE A 305 -14.20 -11.32 16.44
C ILE A 305 -15.21 -11.54 17.59
N PRO A 306 -15.42 -12.78 18.05
CA PRO A 306 -16.15 -13.08 19.28
C PRO A 306 -15.21 -13.01 20.48
N VAL A 307 -15.68 -12.45 21.59
CA VAL A 307 -15.01 -12.49 22.89
C VAL A 307 -15.95 -13.09 23.91
N GLU A 308 -15.54 -14.21 24.50
CA GLU A 308 -16.35 -14.88 25.52
C GLU A 308 -16.08 -14.25 26.89
N ILE A 309 -17.15 -13.78 27.53
CA ILE A 309 -17.13 -13.41 28.94
C ILE A 309 -17.45 -14.64 29.73
N GLN A 310 -16.49 -15.15 30.48
CA GLN A 310 -16.79 -16.17 31.47
C GLN A 310 -17.70 -15.54 32.54
N ALA A 311 -18.99 -15.87 32.53
CA ALA A 311 -19.86 -15.52 33.63
C ALA A 311 -19.20 -16.06 34.91
N ALA A 312 -18.83 -15.16 35.83
CA ALA A 312 -18.35 -15.57 37.13
C ALA A 312 -19.39 -16.53 37.68
N LYS A 313 -18.98 -17.78 37.97
CA LYS A 313 -19.94 -18.78 38.49
C LYS A 313 -20.64 -18.16 39.70
N THR A 314 -21.90 -17.78 39.52
CA THR A 314 -22.68 -17.22 40.59
C THR A 314 -22.93 -18.34 41.62
N HIS A 315 -22.55 -18.09 42.85
CA HIS A 315 -22.80 -18.99 43.96
C HIS A 315 -23.32 -18.19 45.15
N VAL A 316 -24.14 -18.86 45.98
CA VAL A 316 -24.67 -18.25 47.17
C VAL A 316 -23.56 -18.06 48.20
N VAL A 317 -23.29 -16.82 48.56
CA VAL A 317 -22.26 -16.46 49.56
C VAL A 317 -22.83 -16.34 50.97
N ARG A 318 -24.14 -16.10 51.07
CA ARG A 318 -24.82 -15.94 52.36
C ARG A 318 -26.28 -16.37 52.28
N ARG A 319 -26.73 -17.08 53.30
CA ARG A 319 -28.17 -17.38 53.53
C ARG A 319 -28.59 -16.80 54.85
N THR A 320 -29.73 -16.09 54.88
CA THR A 320 -30.29 -15.55 56.11
C THR A 320 -31.80 -15.81 56.18
N ASN A 321 -32.31 -15.94 57.42
CA ASN A 321 -33.78 -15.90 57.65
C ASN A 321 -34.27 -14.44 57.58
N LEU A 322 -35.58 -14.23 57.76
CA LEU A 322 -36.19 -12.89 57.75
C LEU A 322 -35.71 -11.96 58.87
N MET A 323 -35.12 -12.51 59.95
CA MET A 323 -34.53 -11.75 61.05
C MET A 323 -33.05 -11.38 60.78
N GLY A 324 -32.51 -11.73 59.60
CA GLY A 324 -31.13 -11.47 59.24
C GLY A 324 -30.09 -12.44 59.84
N GLN A 325 -30.55 -13.47 60.54
CA GLN A 325 -29.66 -14.49 61.11
C GLN A 325 -29.21 -15.45 60.02
N GLN A 326 -27.93 -15.82 60.04
CA GLN A 326 -27.37 -16.77 59.09
C GLN A 326 -27.95 -18.17 59.32
N VAL A 327 -28.33 -18.82 58.22
CA VAL A 327 -28.93 -20.15 58.24
C VAL A 327 -28.23 -21.06 57.22
N ASP A 328 -28.33 -22.36 57.44
CA ASP A 328 -27.79 -23.36 56.50
C ASP A 328 -28.76 -23.63 55.33
N GLN A 329 -28.31 -24.45 54.39
CA GLN A 329 -29.11 -24.79 53.21
C GLN A 329 -30.38 -25.60 53.50
N ASN A 330 -30.47 -26.26 54.68
CA ASN A 330 -31.59 -27.10 55.08
C ASN A 330 -32.60 -26.36 55.95
N HIS A 331 -32.38 -25.08 56.22
CA HIS A 331 -33.27 -24.26 57.02
C HIS A 331 -34.67 -24.22 56.38
N LYS A 332 -35.67 -24.64 57.15
CA LYS A 332 -37.11 -24.64 56.73
C LYS A 332 -37.71 -23.25 56.86
N GLY A 333 -38.51 -22.88 55.85
CA GLY A 333 -39.19 -21.59 55.85
C GLY A 333 -38.54 -20.62 54.80
N LEU A 334 -38.81 -19.32 54.97
CA LEU A 334 -38.32 -18.31 54.05
C LEU A 334 -36.86 -17.98 54.31
N VAL A 335 -36.04 -18.13 53.28
CA VAL A 335 -34.60 -17.85 53.28
C VAL A 335 -34.32 -16.77 52.25
N ILE A 336 -33.44 -15.83 52.60
CA ILE A 336 -32.84 -14.84 51.69
C ILE A 336 -31.42 -15.33 51.33
N GLU A 337 -31.22 -15.64 50.06
CA GLU A 337 -29.91 -15.97 49.53
C GLU A 337 -29.25 -14.72 48.95
N THR A 338 -28.04 -14.45 49.34
CA THR A 338 -27.19 -13.42 48.74
C THR A 338 -26.14 -14.10 47.87
N TRP A 339 -26.09 -13.73 46.64
CA TRP A 339 -25.15 -14.26 45.65
C TRP A 339 -23.86 -13.42 45.60
N ASN A 340 -22.76 -14.00 45.13
CA ASN A 340 -21.47 -13.33 45.02
C ASN A 340 -21.47 -12.08 44.11
N ASN A 341 -22.49 -11.91 43.26
CA ASN A 341 -22.74 -10.73 42.43
C ASN A 341 -23.61 -9.65 43.11
N GLY A 342 -23.88 -9.81 44.41
CA GLY A 342 -24.73 -8.87 45.18
C GLY A 342 -26.24 -9.04 45.02
N VAL A 343 -26.69 -9.89 44.12
CA VAL A 343 -28.11 -10.18 43.93
C VAL A 343 -28.64 -10.93 45.15
N THR A 344 -29.89 -10.63 45.59
CA THR A 344 -30.58 -11.35 46.63
C THR A 344 -31.83 -12.01 46.10
N THR A 345 -32.05 -13.28 46.45
CA THR A 345 -33.24 -14.04 46.09
C THR A 345 -33.95 -14.53 47.36
N LYS A 346 -35.30 -14.58 47.35
CA LYS A 346 -36.10 -15.18 48.42
C LYS A 346 -36.56 -16.55 47.98
N ILE A 347 -36.22 -17.56 48.75
CA ILE A 347 -36.64 -18.95 48.51
C ILE A 347 -37.41 -19.46 49.71
N TYR A 348 -38.35 -20.37 49.49
CA TYR A 348 -39.06 -21.04 50.54
C TYR A 348 -38.71 -22.52 50.58
N ASN A 349 -37.97 -22.93 51.59
CA ASN A 349 -37.61 -24.32 51.79
C ASN A 349 -38.71 -25.03 52.61
N LYS A 350 -39.24 -26.11 52.07
CA LYS A 350 -40.29 -26.94 52.69
C LYS A 350 -39.75 -27.87 53.76
#